data_53531b7de8ee407f8e07b674adfc28e5
#
_entry.id   53531b7de8ee407f8e07b674adfc28e5
#
_cell.length_a   1.000
_cell.length_b   1.000
_cell.length_c   1.000
_cell.angle_alpha   90.00
_cell.angle_beta   90.00
_cell.angle_gamma   90.00
#
_symmetry.space_group_name_H-M   'P 1'
#
loop_
_entity.id
_entity.type
_entity.pdbx_description
1 polymer ?
#
loop_
_entity_poly.entity_id
_entity_poly.type
_entity_poly.pdbx_seq_one_letter_code
_entity_poly.pdbx_strand_id
1 'polypeptide(L)'
;TKVHAFPGHNIVIGALGCFILWFGWYGFNGAAATTGSQLASIFMATTIAPAVATVVCMIFTWVKYGKPDVSMCLNASLAGLVAITAPCDVVDAAGSVIIGVVAGLLVVFGVWFCDNVAHVDDPVGAVAVHCLNGIWGTIAVGLFATKTAPECTLKGLFYGGGFHQLGLQLLGVVSVMAWTIVTMTIVFKIIDKTVGLRVSEEEEIVGLDSKEHGLASAYAGFSLMDITEGSMSVNENTELGENDYDEASDVQRAASVKVTTPVDPSTGIHKVVIIAKLSRYEKLKTALNDLGVTGMTVTQVMGCGVQKGAGEKYRGVEMDVTVLPKVKVEVIVGSISVEKVIDTVKRTLYTGHVGDGKIFVYNVQKVVKVRTGEEDYEALKDVE
;
A
#
# COMPACT_ATOMS: atom_id res chain seq x y z
N THR A 1 10.30 1.05 -15.65
CA THR A 1 9.34 1.56 -14.66
C THR A 1 9.91 1.27 -13.28
N LYS A 2 9.99 2.24 -12.39
CA LYS A 2 10.39 2.00 -11.00
C LYS A 2 9.18 1.48 -10.25
N VAL A 3 9.39 0.47 -9.42
CA VAL A 3 8.36 -0.08 -8.53
C VAL A 3 8.23 0.83 -7.31
N HIS A 4 7.01 1.16 -6.93
CA HIS A 4 6.68 1.98 -5.77
C HIS A 4 5.86 1.15 -4.78
N ALA A 5 6.26 1.17 -3.50
CA ALA A 5 5.53 0.50 -2.45
C ALA A 5 4.41 1.41 -1.93
N PHE A 6 3.21 0.85 -1.77
CA PHE A 6 2.10 1.47 -1.06
C PHE A 6 1.93 0.75 0.29
N PRO A 7 2.51 1.28 1.38
CA PRO A 7 2.40 0.65 2.69
C PRO A 7 0.95 0.64 3.16
N GLY A 8 0.55 -0.46 3.80
CA GLY A 8 -0.76 -0.56 4.43
C GLY A 8 -0.91 0.46 5.57
N HIS A 9 -2.12 0.93 5.79
CA HIS A 9 -2.41 1.96 6.79
C HIS A 9 -2.23 1.52 8.25
N ASN A 10 -2.32 0.20 8.54
CA ASN A 10 -2.15 -0.33 9.90
C ASN A 10 -1.74 -1.80 9.89
N ILE A 11 -0.45 -2.05 10.07
CA ILE A 11 0.12 -3.42 10.09
C ILE A 11 -0.37 -4.24 11.29
N VAL A 12 -0.72 -3.61 12.41
CA VAL A 12 -1.22 -4.31 13.60
C VAL A 12 -2.60 -4.90 13.34
N ILE A 13 -3.50 -4.15 12.69
CA ILE A 13 -4.81 -4.66 12.25
C ILE A 13 -4.62 -5.75 11.20
N GLY A 14 -3.67 -5.60 10.27
CA GLY A 14 -3.30 -6.63 9.30
C GLY A 14 -2.84 -7.93 9.98
N ALA A 15 -2.01 -7.83 11.02
CA ALA A 15 -1.59 -8.98 11.82
C ALA A 15 -2.77 -9.66 12.53
N LEU A 16 -3.65 -8.89 13.14
CA LEU A 16 -4.89 -9.42 13.75
C LEU A 16 -5.73 -10.17 12.72
N GLY A 17 -5.91 -9.59 11.52
CA GLY A 17 -6.62 -10.25 10.42
C GLY A 17 -5.98 -11.58 10.01
N CYS A 18 -4.64 -11.63 9.95
CA CYS A 18 -3.90 -12.86 9.68
C CYS A 18 -4.14 -13.93 10.75
N PHE A 19 -4.15 -13.57 12.05
CA PHE A 19 -4.47 -14.51 13.13
C PHE A 19 -5.90 -15.02 13.07
N ILE A 20 -6.88 -14.17 12.77
CA ILE A 20 -8.28 -14.56 12.60
C ILE A 20 -8.42 -15.54 11.43
N LEU A 21 -7.75 -15.28 10.31
CA LEU A 21 -7.74 -16.18 9.16
C LEU A 21 -7.08 -17.52 9.51
N TRP A 22 -5.95 -17.52 10.21
CA TRP A 22 -5.29 -18.76 10.62
C TRP A 22 -6.20 -19.59 11.54
N PHE A 23 -6.84 -18.95 12.52
CA PHE A 23 -7.80 -19.64 13.39
C PHE A 23 -8.95 -20.24 12.59
N GLY A 24 -9.55 -19.48 11.66
CA GLY A 24 -10.60 -19.97 10.78
C GLY A 24 -10.16 -21.12 9.87
N TRP A 25 -8.85 -21.17 9.54
CA TRP A 25 -8.30 -22.21 8.67
C TRP A 25 -8.31 -23.60 9.28
N TYR A 26 -8.27 -23.72 10.61
CA TYR A 26 -8.49 -25.00 11.29
C TYR A 26 -9.89 -25.56 10.98
N GLY A 27 -10.90 -24.71 11.00
CA GLY A 27 -12.25 -25.10 10.59
C GLY A 27 -12.34 -25.46 9.11
N PHE A 28 -11.68 -24.67 8.26
CA PHE A 28 -11.67 -24.88 6.82
C PHE A 28 -11.02 -26.21 6.44
N ASN A 29 -9.80 -26.47 6.87
CA ASN A 29 -9.08 -27.71 6.59
C ASN A 29 -9.70 -28.89 7.37
N GLY A 30 -10.11 -28.68 8.62
CA GLY A 30 -10.68 -29.70 9.48
C GLY A 30 -12.02 -30.26 8.99
N ALA A 31 -12.73 -29.51 8.15
CA ALA A 31 -13.99 -29.98 7.54
C ALA A 31 -13.82 -31.22 6.64
N ALA A 32 -12.61 -31.52 6.18
CA ALA A 32 -12.29 -32.72 5.41
C ALA A 32 -12.17 -34.00 6.29
N ALA A 33 -12.10 -33.87 7.62
CA ALA A 33 -11.85 -34.98 8.51
C ALA A 33 -13.06 -35.88 8.67
N THR A 34 -12.83 -37.19 8.61
CA THR A 34 -13.83 -38.23 8.84
C THR A 34 -13.66 -38.94 10.19
N THR A 35 -12.47 -38.84 10.79
CA THR A 35 -12.12 -39.44 12.10
C THR A 35 -11.38 -38.44 12.98
N GLY A 36 -11.38 -38.65 14.31
CA GLY A 36 -10.67 -37.80 15.26
C GLY A 36 -9.15 -37.82 15.06
N SER A 37 -8.57 -38.94 14.63
CA SER A 37 -7.12 -39.04 14.34
C SER A 37 -6.75 -38.27 13.09
N GLN A 38 -7.60 -38.30 12.06
CA GLN A 38 -7.43 -37.50 10.84
C GLN A 38 -7.53 -36.00 11.16
N LEU A 39 -8.52 -35.59 11.95
CA LEU A 39 -8.68 -34.19 12.39
C LEU A 39 -7.43 -33.68 13.13
N ALA A 40 -6.89 -34.48 14.04
CA ALA A 40 -5.66 -34.12 14.77
C ALA A 40 -4.45 -33.97 13.83
N SER A 41 -4.30 -34.86 12.86
CA SER A 41 -3.25 -34.79 11.83
C SER A 41 -3.40 -33.52 10.95
N ILE A 42 -4.61 -33.21 10.51
CA ILE A 42 -4.93 -32.00 9.73
C ILE A 42 -4.56 -30.73 10.53
N PHE A 43 -4.93 -30.67 11.82
CA PHE A 43 -4.60 -29.53 12.66
C PHE A 43 -3.08 -29.39 12.87
N MET A 44 -2.36 -30.50 13.04
CA MET A 44 -0.91 -30.51 13.11
C MET A 44 -0.30 -29.96 11.81
N ALA A 45 -0.69 -30.46 10.65
CA ALA A 45 -0.22 -30.00 9.36
C ALA A 45 -0.52 -28.51 9.12
N THR A 46 -1.75 -28.08 9.46
CA THR A 46 -2.21 -26.68 9.36
C THR A 46 -1.47 -25.74 10.32
N THR A 47 -0.89 -26.25 11.39
CA THR A 47 -0.02 -25.48 12.30
C THR A 47 1.43 -25.44 11.82
N ILE A 48 1.99 -26.55 11.40
CA ILE A 48 3.42 -26.67 11.04
C ILE A 48 3.75 -25.86 9.80
N ALA A 49 3.02 -26.03 8.71
CA ALA A 49 3.38 -25.44 7.43
C ALA A 49 3.41 -23.89 7.47
N PRO A 50 2.38 -23.18 7.97
CA PRO A 50 2.43 -21.72 8.06
C PRO A 50 3.47 -21.22 9.08
N ALA A 51 3.69 -21.91 10.20
CA ALA A 51 4.71 -21.54 11.15
C ALA A 51 6.11 -21.61 10.52
N VAL A 52 6.41 -22.70 9.81
CA VAL A 52 7.68 -22.89 9.09
C VAL A 52 7.83 -21.85 7.98
N ALA A 53 6.79 -21.61 7.19
CA ALA A 53 6.81 -20.59 6.12
C ALA A 53 7.13 -19.20 6.67
N THR A 54 6.51 -18.83 7.79
CA THR A 54 6.76 -17.54 8.46
C THR A 54 8.21 -17.43 8.92
N VAL A 55 8.76 -18.47 9.59
CA VAL A 55 10.14 -18.47 10.09
C VAL A 55 11.15 -18.41 8.93
N VAL A 56 10.92 -19.16 7.86
CA VAL A 56 11.78 -19.15 6.66
C VAL A 56 11.79 -17.78 6.02
N CYS A 57 10.61 -17.17 5.82
CA CYS A 57 10.49 -15.83 5.28
C CYS A 57 11.16 -14.78 6.18
N MET A 58 10.96 -14.88 7.50
CA MET A 58 11.58 -14.00 8.49
C MET A 58 13.11 -14.04 8.38
N ILE A 59 13.70 -15.25 8.36
CA ILE A 59 15.15 -15.43 8.24
C ILE A 59 15.64 -14.88 6.89
N PHE A 60 14.94 -15.20 5.79
CA PHE A 60 15.31 -14.74 4.45
C PHE A 60 15.30 -13.22 4.35
N THR A 61 14.23 -12.57 4.80
CA THR A 61 14.10 -11.11 4.75
C THR A 61 15.09 -10.42 5.68
N TRP A 62 15.35 -11.02 6.87
CA TRP A 62 16.36 -10.52 7.80
C TRP A 62 17.77 -10.53 7.20
N VAL A 63 18.17 -11.65 6.59
CA VAL A 63 19.48 -11.76 5.94
C VAL A 63 19.60 -10.80 4.74
N LYS A 64 18.53 -10.67 3.96
CA LYS A 64 18.54 -9.86 2.72
C LYS A 64 18.42 -8.37 2.97
N TYR A 65 17.62 -7.95 3.95
CA TYR A 65 17.28 -6.52 4.19
C TYR A 65 17.84 -5.99 5.52
N GLY A 66 18.55 -6.81 6.31
CA GLY A 66 19.08 -6.43 7.61
C GLY A 66 18.05 -6.41 8.75
N LYS A 67 16.77 -6.49 8.44
CA LYS A 67 15.64 -6.57 9.39
C LYS A 67 14.55 -7.48 8.83
N PRO A 68 13.80 -8.20 9.71
CA PRO A 68 12.63 -8.97 9.28
C PRO A 68 11.56 -8.03 8.71
N ASP A 69 10.97 -8.43 7.58
CA ASP A 69 9.83 -7.72 7.00
C ASP A 69 8.53 -8.31 7.56
N VAL A 70 7.82 -7.53 8.38
CA VAL A 70 6.59 -7.98 9.04
C VAL A 70 5.47 -8.27 8.03
N SER A 71 5.30 -7.43 7.02
CA SER A 71 4.30 -7.61 5.97
C SER A 71 4.52 -8.91 5.21
N MET A 72 5.79 -9.17 4.82
CA MET A 72 6.16 -10.42 4.16
C MET A 72 6.00 -11.64 5.07
N CYS A 73 6.26 -11.51 6.38
CA CYS A 73 6.03 -12.61 7.33
C CYS A 73 4.55 -12.96 7.48
N LEU A 74 3.65 -11.95 7.46
CA LEU A 74 2.20 -12.18 7.45
C LEU A 74 1.76 -12.87 6.16
N ASN A 75 2.26 -12.42 5.00
CA ASN A 75 2.01 -13.07 3.72
C ASN A 75 2.54 -14.51 3.70
N ALA A 76 3.70 -14.78 4.29
CA ALA A 76 4.25 -16.13 4.37
C ALA A 76 3.42 -17.06 5.27
N SER A 77 2.87 -16.52 6.34
CA SER A 77 1.92 -17.25 7.20
C SER A 77 0.70 -17.72 6.40
N LEU A 78 0.08 -16.80 5.65
CA LEU A 78 -1.04 -17.12 4.77
C LEU A 78 -0.64 -18.06 3.61
N ALA A 79 0.54 -17.84 3.02
CA ALA A 79 1.08 -18.69 1.96
C ALA A 79 1.27 -20.15 2.42
N GLY A 80 1.77 -20.34 3.66
CA GLY A 80 1.89 -21.66 4.27
C GLY A 80 0.53 -22.32 4.52
N LEU A 81 -0.49 -21.54 4.93
CA LEU A 81 -1.86 -22.03 5.06
C LEU A 81 -2.44 -22.45 3.71
N VAL A 82 -2.26 -21.64 2.68
CA VAL A 82 -2.70 -21.97 1.31
C VAL A 82 -2.01 -23.22 0.80
N ALA A 83 -0.67 -23.30 0.94
CA ALA A 83 0.11 -24.43 0.46
C ALA A 83 -0.25 -25.76 1.14
N ILE A 84 -0.63 -25.73 2.41
CA ILE A 84 -1.00 -26.96 3.13
C ILE A 84 -2.46 -27.35 2.93
N THR A 85 -3.30 -26.47 2.37
CA THR A 85 -4.75 -26.72 2.25
C THR A 85 -5.06 -27.96 1.42
N ALA A 86 -4.47 -28.11 0.25
CA ALA A 86 -4.72 -29.29 -0.59
C ALA A 86 -4.16 -30.59 0.00
N PRO A 87 -2.92 -30.61 0.59
CA PRO A 87 -2.34 -31.84 1.11
C PRO A 87 -2.60 -32.09 2.61
N CYS A 88 -3.35 -31.28 3.33
CA CYS A 88 -3.45 -31.30 4.81
C CYS A 88 -3.90 -32.68 5.39
N ASP A 89 -4.68 -33.45 4.66
CA ASP A 89 -5.23 -34.75 5.06
C ASP A 89 -4.41 -35.94 4.56
N VAL A 90 -3.40 -35.69 3.70
CA VAL A 90 -2.66 -36.77 3.03
C VAL A 90 -1.13 -36.73 3.30
N VAL A 91 -0.64 -35.73 4.08
CA VAL A 91 0.78 -35.59 4.40
C VAL A 91 1.04 -35.81 5.89
N ASP A 92 2.29 -36.16 6.19
CA ASP A 92 2.80 -36.25 7.58
C ASP A 92 3.49 -34.92 8.01
N ALA A 93 4.01 -34.88 9.24
CA ALA A 93 4.69 -33.70 9.77
C ALA A 93 5.93 -33.31 8.93
N ALA A 94 6.69 -34.27 8.42
CA ALA A 94 7.87 -33.98 7.60
C ALA A 94 7.48 -33.35 6.25
N GLY A 95 6.45 -33.87 5.59
CA GLY A 95 5.88 -33.27 4.41
C GLY A 95 5.40 -31.83 4.65
N SER A 96 4.72 -31.61 5.79
CA SER A 96 4.23 -30.27 6.18
C SER A 96 5.37 -29.26 6.36
N VAL A 97 6.51 -29.68 6.95
CA VAL A 97 7.71 -28.82 7.09
C VAL A 97 8.26 -28.43 5.72
N ILE A 98 8.44 -29.40 4.81
CA ILE A 98 8.99 -29.14 3.48
C ILE A 98 8.07 -28.22 2.68
N ILE A 99 6.75 -28.47 2.74
CA ILE A 99 5.74 -27.62 2.08
C ILE A 99 5.84 -26.18 2.61
N GLY A 100 5.97 -25.99 3.92
CA GLY A 100 6.13 -24.69 4.55
C GLY A 100 7.42 -23.97 4.15
N VAL A 101 8.56 -24.69 4.08
CA VAL A 101 9.84 -24.11 3.64
C VAL A 101 9.72 -23.54 2.22
N VAL A 102 9.16 -24.32 1.31
CA VAL A 102 8.98 -23.88 -0.09
C VAL A 102 8.00 -22.71 -0.15
N ALA A 103 6.89 -22.76 0.59
CA ALA A 103 5.90 -21.67 0.60
C ALA A 103 6.48 -20.35 1.09
N GLY A 104 7.31 -20.37 2.16
CA GLY A 104 7.94 -19.18 2.69
C GLY A 104 8.94 -18.52 1.73
N LEU A 105 9.63 -19.30 0.90
CA LEU A 105 10.50 -18.77 -0.15
C LEU A 105 9.69 -18.33 -1.37
N LEU A 106 8.71 -19.13 -1.78
CA LEU A 106 7.90 -18.89 -2.97
C LEU A 106 7.12 -17.59 -2.89
N VAL A 107 6.60 -17.23 -1.71
CA VAL A 107 5.87 -15.97 -1.54
C VAL A 107 6.78 -14.75 -1.73
N VAL A 108 8.01 -14.78 -1.21
CA VAL A 108 8.96 -13.66 -1.39
C VAL A 108 9.36 -13.51 -2.85
N PHE A 109 9.69 -14.60 -3.51
CA PHE A 109 10.02 -14.58 -4.94
C PHE A 109 8.82 -14.21 -5.80
N GLY A 110 7.62 -14.66 -5.44
CA GLY A 110 6.39 -14.36 -6.18
C GLY A 110 6.02 -12.88 -6.13
N VAL A 111 6.08 -12.25 -4.96
CA VAL A 111 5.87 -10.80 -4.82
C VAL A 111 6.92 -10.05 -5.64
N TRP A 112 8.20 -10.37 -5.47
CA TRP A 112 9.27 -9.75 -6.25
C TRP A 112 9.06 -9.90 -7.77
N PHE A 113 8.61 -11.07 -8.23
CA PHE A 113 8.36 -11.34 -9.64
C PHE A 113 7.18 -10.52 -10.18
N CYS A 114 6.06 -10.44 -9.44
CA CYS A 114 4.90 -9.63 -9.83
C CYS A 114 5.28 -8.16 -9.95
N ASP A 115 5.99 -7.63 -8.98
CA ASP A 115 6.36 -6.21 -8.94
C ASP A 115 7.43 -5.86 -10.00
N ASN A 116 8.53 -6.63 -10.06
CA ASN A 116 9.74 -6.21 -10.79
C ASN A 116 9.86 -6.81 -12.19
N VAL A 117 9.17 -7.92 -12.48
CA VAL A 117 9.26 -8.62 -13.76
C VAL A 117 7.95 -8.55 -14.54
N ALA A 118 6.85 -8.93 -13.91
CA ALA A 118 5.54 -8.94 -14.56
C ALA A 118 4.91 -7.54 -14.59
N HIS A 119 5.32 -6.62 -13.69
CA HIS A 119 4.73 -5.30 -13.51
C HIS A 119 3.21 -5.34 -13.34
N VAL A 120 2.75 -6.29 -12.53
CA VAL A 120 1.34 -6.47 -12.18
C VAL A 120 1.10 -5.80 -10.84
N ASP A 121 0.06 -4.98 -10.77
CA ASP A 121 -0.37 -4.32 -9.55
C ASP A 121 -1.02 -5.35 -8.60
N ASP A 122 -0.25 -5.80 -7.61
CA ASP A 122 -0.68 -6.74 -6.57
C ASP A 122 -0.28 -6.20 -5.18
N PRO A 123 -1.00 -5.17 -4.70
CA PRO A 123 -0.58 -4.37 -3.52
C PRO A 123 -0.51 -5.18 -2.22
N VAL A 124 -1.20 -6.31 -2.14
CA VAL A 124 -1.22 -7.18 -0.95
C VAL A 124 -0.51 -8.52 -1.15
N GLY A 125 0.07 -8.78 -2.33
CA GLY A 125 0.75 -10.02 -2.63
C GLY A 125 -0.20 -11.22 -2.84
N ALA A 126 -1.46 -10.96 -3.24
CA ALA A 126 -2.48 -12.01 -3.40
C ALA A 126 -2.10 -13.07 -4.43
N VAL A 127 -1.46 -12.68 -5.54
CA VAL A 127 -0.99 -13.63 -6.57
C VAL A 127 0.06 -14.58 -5.99
N ALA A 128 1.04 -14.03 -5.27
CA ALA A 128 2.08 -14.83 -4.65
C ALA A 128 1.55 -15.76 -3.55
N VAL A 129 0.64 -15.25 -2.70
CA VAL A 129 0.06 -16.01 -1.60
C VAL A 129 -0.90 -17.09 -2.09
N HIS A 130 -1.86 -16.74 -2.95
CA HIS A 130 -2.95 -17.65 -3.31
C HIS A 130 -2.68 -18.42 -4.61
N CYS A 131 -2.26 -17.76 -5.69
CA CYS A 131 -2.05 -18.44 -6.97
C CYS A 131 -0.82 -19.35 -6.89
N LEU A 132 0.37 -18.82 -6.60
CA LEU A 132 1.59 -19.61 -6.61
C LEU A 132 1.60 -20.69 -5.52
N ASN A 133 1.19 -20.37 -4.31
CA ASN A 133 1.15 -21.35 -3.23
C ASN A 133 -0.03 -22.32 -3.32
N GLY A 134 -1.12 -21.96 -3.98
CA GLY A 134 -2.20 -22.90 -4.33
C GLY A 134 -1.76 -23.93 -5.36
N ILE A 135 -1.02 -23.50 -6.39
CA ILE A 135 -0.39 -24.40 -7.36
C ILE A 135 0.61 -25.32 -6.66
N TRP A 136 1.48 -24.75 -5.81
CA TRP A 136 2.46 -25.51 -5.04
C TRP A 136 1.78 -26.55 -4.14
N GLY A 137 0.77 -26.18 -3.36
CA GLY A 137 0.04 -27.09 -2.49
C GLY A 137 -0.62 -28.23 -3.24
N THR A 138 -1.23 -27.95 -4.40
CA THR A 138 -1.81 -28.99 -5.24
C THR A 138 -0.75 -29.96 -5.78
N ILE A 139 0.39 -29.46 -6.25
CA ILE A 139 1.52 -30.29 -6.69
C ILE A 139 2.07 -31.11 -5.51
N ALA A 140 2.13 -30.52 -4.32
CA ALA A 140 2.63 -31.19 -3.10
C ALA A 140 1.83 -32.44 -2.73
N VAL A 141 0.54 -32.52 -3.04
CA VAL A 141 -0.22 -33.79 -2.91
C VAL A 141 0.43 -34.89 -3.74
N GLY A 142 0.78 -34.60 -5.00
CA GLY A 142 1.42 -35.56 -5.89
C GLY A 142 2.83 -35.97 -5.47
N LEU A 143 3.51 -35.13 -4.69
CA LEU A 143 4.87 -35.35 -4.23
C LEU A 143 4.92 -36.09 -2.86
N PHE A 144 4.12 -35.61 -1.88
CA PHE A 144 4.27 -35.93 -0.47
C PHE A 144 3.13 -36.75 0.15
N ALA A 145 2.07 -37.10 -0.62
CA ALA A 145 1.02 -37.95 -0.06
C ALA A 145 1.58 -39.28 0.47
N THR A 146 1.17 -39.65 1.69
CA THR A 146 1.71 -40.84 2.38
C THR A 146 0.64 -41.57 3.13
N LYS A 147 0.75 -42.92 3.14
CA LYS A 147 -0.11 -43.82 3.94
C LYS A 147 0.13 -43.73 5.45
N THR A 148 1.14 -42.97 5.89
CA THR A 148 1.34 -42.68 7.32
C THR A 148 0.37 -41.64 7.83
N ALA A 149 -0.22 -40.83 6.93
CA ALA A 149 -1.32 -39.94 7.30
C ALA A 149 -2.60 -40.74 7.54
N PRO A 150 -3.37 -40.45 8.58
CA PRO A 150 -4.60 -41.18 8.90
C PRO A 150 -5.60 -41.13 7.74
N GLU A 151 -6.22 -42.25 7.44
CA GLU A 151 -7.22 -42.45 6.36
C GLU A 151 -6.68 -42.22 4.93
N CYS A 152 -5.40 -41.90 4.77
CA CYS A 152 -4.80 -41.69 3.46
C CYS A 152 -4.51 -43.01 2.72
N THR A 153 -5.05 -43.15 1.54
CA THR A 153 -4.78 -44.28 0.63
C THR A 153 -3.78 -43.97 -0.46
N LEU A 154 -3.43 -42.70 -0.63
CA LEU A 154 -2.57 -42.19 -1.69
C LEU A 154 -1.09 -42.39 -1.37
N LYS A 155 -0.28 -42.44 -2.41
CA LYS A 155 1.18 -42.36 -2.33
C LYS A 155 1.67 -41.34 -3.33
N GLY A 156 2.41 -40.34 -2.85
CA GLY A 156 3.14 -39.39 -3.67
C GLY A 156 4.43 -39.96 -4.23
N LEU A 157 5.06 -39.19 -5.09
CA LEU A 157 6.29 -39.56 -5.79
C LEU A 157 7.40 -39.98 -4.80
N PHE A 158 7.61 -39.19 -3.73
CA PHE A 158 8.67 -39.43 -2.76
C PHE A 158 8.37 -40.59 -1.80
N TYR A 159 7.15 -41.08 -1.77
CA TYR A 159 6.71 -42.24 -0.98
C TYR A 159 6.43 -43.48 -1.83
N GLY A 160 7.02 -43.52 -3.05
CA GLY A 160 6.97 -44.68 -3.92
C GLY A 160 5.66 -44.84 -4.71
N GLY A 161 4.89 -43.76 -4.88
CA GLY A 161 3.65 -43.76 -5.69
C GLY A 161 3.85 -43.57 -7.19
N GLY A 162 5.10 -43.34 -7.64
CA GLY A 162 5.39 -43.03 -9.03
C GLY A 162 4.79 -41.68 -9.49
N PHE A 163 4.72 -41.48 -10.80
CA PHE A 163 4.28 -40.20 -11.38
C PHE A 163 2.77 -40.11 -11.58
N HIS A 164 1.99 -41.13 -11.28
CA HIS A 164 0.56 -41.16 -11.55
C HIS A 164 -0.19 -40.04 -10.81
N GLN A 165 -0.01 -39.98 -9.47
CA GLN A 165 -0.67 -38.96 -8.63
C GLN A 165 -0.19 -37.56 -8.98
N LEU A 166 1.09 -37.36 -9.22
CA LEU A 166 1.65 -36.09 -9.64
C LEU A 166 1.07 -35.65 -11.00
N GLY A 167 0.93 -36.58 -11.96
CA GLY A 167 0.32 -36.27 -13.25
C GLY A 167 -1.14 -35.84 -13.14
N LEU A 168 -1.92 -36.45 -12.24
CA LEU A 168 -3.31 -36.03 -11.97
C LEU A 168 -3.39 -34.64 -11.35
N GLN A 169 -2.50 -34.31 -10.41
CA GLN A 169 -2.45 -32.98 -9.81
C GLN A 169 -2.05 -31.91 -10.83
N LEU A 170 -1.07 -32.17 -11.67
CA LEU A 170 -0.69 -31.27 -12.75
C LEU A 170 -1.82 -31.04 -13.76
N LEU A 171 -2.53 -32.09 -14.16
CA LEU A 171 -3.70 -31.98 -15.02
C LEU A 171 -4.79 -31.12 -14.37
N GLY A 172 -5.05 -31.33 -13.07
CA GLY A 172 -6.00 -30.53 -12.30
C GLY A 172 -5.63 -29.04 -12.28
N VAL A 173 -4.37 -28.74 -11.96
CA VAL A 173 -3.85 -27.36 -11.93
C VAL A 173 -4.04 -26.68 -13.29
N VAL A 174 -3.59 -27.32 -14.39
CA VAL A 174 -3.70 -26.76 -15.74
C VAL A 174 -5.16 -26.53 -16.13
N SER A 175 -6.04 -27.48 -15.81
CA SER A 175 -7.47 -27.36 -16.12
C SER A 175 -8.13 -26.20 -15.40
N VAL A 176 -7.88 -26.06 -14.08
CA VAL A 176 -8.42 -24.94 -13.27
C VAL A 176 -7.85 -23.61 -13.73
N MET A 177 -6.53 -23.55 -14.02
CA MET A 177 -5.91 -22.32 -14.54
C MET A 177 -6.53 -21.90 -15.87
N ALA A 178 -6.67 -22.81 -16.82
CA ALA A 178 -7.27 -22.53 -18.14
C ALA A 178 -8.71 -22.03 -17.98
N TRP A 179 -9.52 -22.70 -17.16
CA TRP A 179 -10.88 -22.28 -16.87
C TRP A 179 -10.94 -20.88 -16.26
N THR A 180 -10.15 -20.63 -15.22
CA THR A 180 -10.13 -19.36 -14.50
C THR A 180 -9.66 -18.20 -15.41
N ILE A 181 -8.60 -18.40 -16.19
CA ILE A 181 -8.10 -17.37 -17.11
C ILE A 181 -9.19 -16.98 -18.12
N VAL A 182 -9.84 -17.97 -18.74
CA VAL A 182 -10.88 -17.69 -19.75
C VAL A 182 -12.08 -17.00 -19.13
N THR A 183 -12.64 -17.56 -18.05
CA THR A 183 -13.86 -17.04 -17.44
C THR A 183 -13.64 -15.65 -16.82
N MET A 184 -12.56 -15.45 -16.07
CA MET A 184 -12.28 -14.16 -15.43
C MET A 184 -11.91 -13.09 -16.43
N THR A 185 -11.22 -13.44 -17.53
CA THR A 185 -10.96 -12.48 -18.61
C THR A 185 -12.27 -11.96 -19.23
N ILE A 186 -13.23 -12.85 -19.44
CA ILE A 186 -14.56 -12.48 -19.97
C ILE A 186 -15.28 -11.57 -18.97
N VAL A 187 -15.35 -11.98 -17.70
CA VAL A 187 -16.05 -11.24 -16.63
C VAL A 187 -15.44 -9.85 -16.47
N PHE A 188 -14.13 -9.75 -16.32
CA PHE A 188 -13.47 -8.44 -16.15
C PHE A 188 -13.63 -7.52 -17.36
N LYS A 189 -13.60 -8.06 -18.58
CA LYS A 189 -13.88 -7.26 -19.78
C LYS A 189 -15.33 -6.77 -19.85
N ILE A 190 -16.29 -7.55 -19.34
CA ILE A 190 -17.69 -7.10 -19.25
C ILE A 190 -17.81 -5.98 -18.23
N ILE A 191 -17.23 -6.15 -17.03
CA ILE A 191 -17.27 -5.13 -15.97
C ILE A 191 -16.60 -3.84 -16.46
N ASP A 192 -15.41 -3.93 -17.05
CA ASP A 192 -14.67 -2.77 -17.56
C ASP A 192 -15.48 -1.95 -18.58
N LYS A 193 -16.22 -2.64 -19.46
CA LYS A 193 -17.04 -1.98 -20.48
C LYS A 193 -18.39 -1.45 -19.99
N THR A 194 -18.85 -1.88 -18.83
CA THR A 194 -20.18 -1.51 -18.28
C THR A 194 -20.09 -0.49 -17.17
N VAL A 195 -19.41 -0.84 -16.08
CA VAL A 195 -19.30 -0.02 -14.86
C VAL A 195 -17.91 0.54 -14.61
N GLY A 196 -16.90 0.05 -15.35
CA GLY A 196 -15.49 0.36 -15.13
C GLY A 196 -14.85 -0.50 -14.04
N LEU A 197 -13.53 -0.72 -14.15
CA LEU A 197 -12.76 -1.48 -13.16
C LEU A 197 -12.01 -0.59 -12.16
N ARG A 198 -11.75 0.68 -12.53
CA ARG A 198 -10.99 1.62 -11.72
C ARG A 198 -11.75 2.93 -11.57
N VAL A 199 -11.59 3.54 -10.43
CA VAL A 199 -12.01 4.92 -10.17
C VAL A 199 -11.01 5.90 -10.81
N SER A 200 -11.32 7.19 -10.79
CA SER A 200 -10.40 8.20 -11.30
C SER A 200 -9.13 8.31 -10.43
N GLU A 201 -8.03 8.76 -11.03
CA GLU A 201 -6.77 8.98 -10.31
C GLU A 201 -6.94 9.89 -9.10
N GLU A 202 -7.76 10.93 -9.20
CA GLU A 202 -8.06 11.83 -8.09
C GLU A 202 -8.76 11.11 -6.93
N GLU A 203 -9.66 10.18 -7.22
CA GLU A 203 -10.34 9.36 -6.21
C GLU A 203 -9.39 8.37 -5.55
N GLU A 204 -8.49 7.75 -6.31
CA GLU A 204 -7.47 6.85 -5.76
C GLU A 204 -6.53 7.59 -4.78
N ILE A 205 -6.11 8.81 -5.12
CA ILE A 205 -5.22 9.63 -4.28
C ILE A 205 -5.93 10.12 -3.01
N VAL A 206 -7.16 10.58 -3.14
CA VAL A 206 -7.95 11.10 -1.99
C VAL A 206 -8.41 9.97 -1.08
N GLY A 207 -8.61 8.77 -1.62
CA GLY A 207 -9.20 7.62 -0.96
C GLY A 207 -10.69 7.48 -1.23
N LEU A 208 -11.16 6.25 -1.25
CA LEU A 208 -12.54 5.91 -1.63
C LEU A 208 -13.56 6.15 -0.52
N ASP A 209 -13.10 6.30 0.72
CA ASP A 209 -13.97 6.39 1.89
C ASP A 209 -15.00 7.52 1.80
N SER A 210 -14.57 8.69 1.32
CA SER A 210 -15.46 9.85 1.21
C SER A 210 -16.46 9.73 0.09
N LYS A 211 -16.10 9.11 -1.03
CA LYS A 211 -16.98 9.00 -2.21
C LYS A 211 -17.90 7.77 -2.16
N GLU A 212 -17.38 6.62 -1.75
CA GLU A 212 -18.15 5.38 -1.72
C GLU A 212 -18.95 5.22 -0.43
N HIS A 213 -18.41 5.68 0.70
CA HIS A 213 -19.00 5.44 2.01
C HIS A 213 -19.45 6.71 2.74
N GLY A 214 -19.14 7.90 2.19
CA GLY A 214 -19.44 9.17 2.85
C GLY A 214 -18.68 9.38 4.17
N LEU A 215 -17.51 8.73 4.33
CA LEU A 215 -16.68 8.84 5.52
C LEU A 215 -15.54 9.83 5.28
N ALA A 216 -15.31 10.76 6.20
CA ALA A 216 -14.20 11.70 6.10
C ALA A 216 -12.83 10.99 6.15
N SER A 217 -12.72 9.93 6.93
CA SER A 217 -11.60 8.99 6.95
C SER A 217 -12.01 7.72 7.71
N ALA A 218 -11.73 6.55 7.16
CA ALA A 218 -11.92 5.27 7.87
C ALA A 218 -10.79 4.99 8.88
N TYR A 219 -9.67 5.72 8.80
CA TYR A 219 -8.43 5.41 9.53
C TYR A 219 -7.98 6.61 10.37
N ALA A 220 -8.46 6.67 11.61
CA ALA A 220 -7.97 7.66 12.58
C ALA A 220 -6.48 7.42 12.86
N GLY A 221 -5.65 8.45 12.65
CA GLY A 221 -4.21 8.40 12.90
C GLY A 221 -3.35 8.03 11.67
N PHE A 222 -3.93 7.81 10.49
CA PHE A 222 -3.16 7.69 9.25
C PHE A 222 -2.51 9.03 8.92
N SER A 223 -1.19 9.07 8.90
CA SER A 223 -0.42 10.26 8.54
C SER A 223 0.35 9.99 7.24
N LEU A 224 0.43 11.02 6.38
CA LEU A 224 1.25 10.97 5.16
C LEU A 224 2.74 10.74 5.44
N MET A 225 3.20 10.91 6.69
CA MET A 225 4.60 10.66 7.08
C MET A 225 4.99 9.19 6.96
N ASP A 226 4.06 8.25 7.08
CA ASP A 226 4.35 6.82 6.89
C ASP A 226 4.61 6.46 5.42
N ILE A 227 4.23 7.33 4.48
CA ILE A 227 4.43 7.14 3.04
C ILE A 227 5.81 7.63 2.58
N THR A 228 6.45 8.54 3.34
CA THR A 228 7.66 9.25 2.90
C THR A 228 8.99 8.51 3.14
N GLU A 229 9.02 7.43 3.91
CA GLU A 229 10.25 6.62 4.06
C GLU A 229 10.48 5.62 2.93
N GLY A 230 9.50 5.40 2.05
CA GLY A 230 9.63 4.62 0.82
C GLY A 230 9.66 5.54 -0.39
N SER A 231 10.85 5.86 -0.89
CA SER A 231 11.08 6.75 -2.04
C SER A 231 10.07 6.59 -3.18
N MET A 232 9.16 7.55 -3.33
CA MET A 232 8.33 7.67 -4.51
C MET A 232 9.00 8.59 -5.53
N SER A 233 9.42 8.05 -6.66
CA SER A 233 9.56 8.82 -7.88
C SER A 233 8.36 8.51 -8.77
N VAL A 234 7.41 9.42 -8.84
CA VAL A 234 6.31 9.35 -9.81
C VAL A 234 6.85 9.75 -11.17
N ASN A 235 6.70 8.88 -12.17
CA ASN A 235 6.99 9.23 -13.54
C ASN A 235 5.96 10.24 -14.05
N GLU A 236 6.46 11.41 -14.42
CA GLU A 236 5.75 12.38 -15.23
C GLU A 236 5.43 11.78 -16.59
N ASN A 237 4.16 11.78 -16.95
CA ASN A 237 3.67 12.05 -18.29
C ASN A 237 2.15 12.18 -18.25
N THR A 238 1.67 13.25 -17.65
CA THR A 238 0.39 13.86 -18.04
C THR A 238 0.63 15.35 -17.99
N GLU A 239 0.99 15.90 -19.13
CA GLU A 239 1.00 17.32 -19.42
C GLU A 239 -0.42 17.87 -19.24
N LEU A 240 -0.71 18.40 -18.06
CA LEU A 240 -1.69 19.46 -17.91
C LEU A 240 -0.87 20.74 -17.83
N GLY A 241 -0.96 21.54 -18.91
CA GLY A 241 -0.03 22.55 -19.29
C GLY A 241 0.30 23.58 -18.20
N GLU A 242 1.57 23.91 -18.09
CA GLU A 242 2.09 25.15 -17.49
C GLU A 242 1.38 26.40 -18.03
N ASN A 243 0.67 26.27 -19.16
CA ASN A 243 -0.02 27.33 -19.88
C ASN A 243 -1.31 27.81 -19.21
N ASP A 244 -2.02 26.96 -18.46
CA ASP A 244 -3.34 27.34 -17.91
C ASP A 244 -3.27 28.49 -16.87
N TYR A 245 -2.15 28.62 -16.16
CA TYR A 245 -1.99 29.72 -15.19
C TYR A 245 -1.68 31.06 -15.89
N ASP A 246 -0.84 31.03 -16.94
CA ASP A 246 -0.42 32.24 -17.65
C ASP A 246 -1.53 32.74 -18.60
N GLU A 247 -2.42 31.85 -19.08
CA GLU A 247 -3.57 32.20 -19.91
C GLU A 247 -4.81 32.62 -19.10
N ALA A 248 -4.81 32.37 -17.78
CA ALA A 248 -5.93 32.77 -16.92
C ALA A 248 -6.06 34.30 -16.83
N SER A 249 -7.30 34.81 -16.90
CA SER A 249 -7.58 36.23 -16.74
C SER A 249 -7.21 36.75 -15.34
N ASP A 250 -6.91 38.03 -15.19
CA ASP A 250 -6.58 38.68 -13.91
C ASP A 250 -7.67 38.53 -12.84
N VAL A 251 -8.92 38.27 -13.24
CA VAL A 251 -10.06 37.96 -12.36
C VAL A 251 -9.97 36.51 -11.86
N GLN A 252 -9.46 35.60 -12.70
CA GLN A 252 -9.25 34.19 -12.36
C GLN A 252 -7.96 33.97 -11.58
N ARG A 253 -6.91 34.73 -11.86
CA ARG A 253 -5.73 34.85 -11.00
C ARG A 253 -6.16 35.63 -9.79
N ALA A 254 -6.40 34.97 -8.67
CA ALA A 254 -6.74 35.65 -7.42
C ALA A 254 -5.81 36.85 -7.23
N ALA A 255 -6.37 38.05 -7.25
CA ALA A 255 -5.62 39.28 -7.07
C ALA A 255 -4.79 39.15 -5.80
N SER A 256 -3.47 39.04 -5.94
CA SER A 256 -2.57 39.09 -4.79
C SER A 256 -2.59 40.53 -4.29
N VAL A 257 -3.37 40.77 -3.22
CA VAL A 257 -3.25 42.01 -2.49
C VAL A 257 -1.82 42.06 -1.94
N LYS A 258 -1.00 42.97 -2.47
CA LYS A 258 0.29 43.29 -1.86
C LYS A 258 0.01 43.93 -0.51
N VAL A 259 -0.01 43.12 0.54
CA VAL A 259 0.06 43.64 1.89
C VAL A 259 1.50 44.00 2.15
N THR A 260 1.84 45.27 1.99
CA THR A 260 3.10 45.83 2.45
C THR A 260 2.97 46.01 3.97
N THR A 261 3.13 44.94 4.74
CA THR A 261 3.49 45.09 6.16
C THR A 261 4.98 45.44 6.22
N PRO A 262 5.40 46.40 7.07
CA PRO A 262 6.83 46.63 7.28
C PRO A 262 7.43 45.33 7.82
N VAL A 263 8.28 44.69 7.02
CA VAL A 263 9.05 43.52 7.43
C VAL A 263 10.15 44.01 8.32
N ASP A 264 10.15 43.62 9.59
CA ASP A 264 11.30 43.79 10.47
C ASP A 264 12.42 42.85 9.97
N PRO A 265 13.57 43.36 9.53
CA PRO A 265 14.52 42.58 8.76
C PRO A 265 15.51 41.78 9.63
N SER A 266 15.06 41.15 10.74
CA SER A 266 16.04 40.60 11.67
C SER A 266 16.80 39.36 11.21
N THR A 267 16.24 38.46 10.40
CA THR A 267 17.01 37.30 9.92
C THR A 267 16.91 37.03 8.41
N GLY A 268 15.90 37.55 7.71
CA GLY A 268 15.63 37.21 6.31
C GLY A 268 15.10 35.77 6.10
N ILE A 269 14.88 35.02 7.18
CA ILE A 269 14.36 33.65 7.15
C ILE A 269 12.84 33.68 7.29
N HIS A 270 12.17 32.92 6.44
CA HIS A 270 10.71 32.88 6.41
C HIS A 270 10.19 31.44 6.51
N LYS A 271 9.09 31.30 7.23
CA LYS A 271 8.27 30.08 7.23
C LYS A 271 7.10 30.27 6.28
N VAL A 272 7.04 29.44 5.25
CA VAL A 272 5.91 29.40 4.32
C VAL A 272 5.02 28.21 4.68
N VAL A 273 3.75 28.48 4.96
CA VAL A 273 2.75 27.48 5.30
C VAL A 273 1.74 27.42 4.16
N ILE A 274 1.61 26.25 3.58
CA ILE A 274 0.75 25.98 2.41
C ILE A 274 -0.37 25.05 2.87
N ILE A 275 -1.63 25.42 2.69
CA ILE A 275 -2.78 24.56 2.93
C ILE A 275 -3.42 24.27 1.59
N ALA A 276 -3.44 23.02 1.15
CA ALA A 276 -3.90 22.61 -0.16
C ALA A 276 -4.79 21.35 -0.12
N LYS A 277 -5.36 20.98 -1.26
CA LYS A 277 -6.03 19.69 -1.45
C LYS A 277 -5.01 18.57 -1.34
N LEU A 278 -5.39 17.46 -0.69
CA LEU A 278 -4.53 16.29 -0.53
C LEU A 278 -4.09 15.71 -1.89
N SER A 279 -4.98 15.69 -2.89
CA SER A 279 -4.70 15.22 -4.26
C SER A 279 -3.59 16.00 -5.01
N ARG A 280 -3.25 17.21 -4.54
CA ARG A 280 -2.20 18.04 -5.14
C ARG A 280 -0.84 17.97 -4.40
N TYR A 281 -0.77 17.20 -3.33
CA TYR A 281 0.41 17.13 -2.48
C TYR A 281 1.66 16.66 -3.21
N GLU A 282 1.59 15.57 -3.98
CA GLU A 282 2.76 15.03 -4.68
C GLU A 282 3.31 16.00 -5.74
N LYS A 283 2.43 16.66 -6.49
CA LYS A 283 2.84 17.71 -7.45
C LYS A 283 3.51 18.87 -6.73
N LEU A 284 2.96 19.31 -5.59
CA LEU A 284 3.55 20.37 -4.77
C LEU A 284 4.92 19.98 -4.22
N LYS A 285 5.07 18.77 -3.70
CA LYS A 285 6.33 18.23 -3.17
C LYS A 285 7.42 18.21 -4.25
N THR A 286 7.10 17.70 -5.44
CA THR A 286 8.03 17.68 -6.58
C THR A 286 8.46 19.09 -6.96
N ALA A 287 7.51 20.00 -7.14
CA ALA A 287 7.82 21.38 -7.53
C ALA A 287 8.67 22.15 -6.48
N LEU A 288 8.46 21.88 -5.18
CA LEU A 288 9.28 22.48 -4.11
C LEU A 288 10.69 21.87 -4.09
N ASN A 289 10.82 20.56 -4.29
CA ASN A 289 12.13 19.89 -4.39
C ASN A 289 12.92 20.41 -5.61
N ASP A 290 12.29 20.59 -6.76
CA ASP A 290 12.93 21.14 -7.97
C ASP A 290 13.38 22.59 -7.78
N LEU A 291 12.71 23.35 -6.91
CA LEU A 291 13.11 24.68 -6.52
C LEU A 291 14.33 24.67 -5.54
N GLY A 292 14.69 23.51 -4.99
CA GLY A 292 15.76 23.34 -4.01
C GLY A 292 15.28 23.27 -2.55
N VAL A 293 14.00 23.33 -2.29
CA VAL A 293 13.42 23.17 -0.93
C VAL A 293 13.25 21.69 -0.63
N THR A 294 14.17 21.09 0.11
CA THR A 294 14.17 19.65 0.44
C THR A 294 13.59 19.35 1.82
N GLY A 295 13.68 20.32 2.75
CA GLY A 295 13.14 20.20 4.11
C GLY A 295 11.72 20.72 4.19
N MET A 296 10.74 19.81 4.39
CA MET A 296 9.35 20.19 4.59
C MET A 296 8.66 19.38 5.70
N THR A 297 7.81 20.05 6.46
CA THR A 297 6.94 19.38 7.46
C THR A 297 5.54 19.28 6.89
N VAL A 298 4.99 18.08 6.89
CA VAL A 298 3.69 17.79 6.29
C VAL A 298 2.72 17.31 7.36
N THR A 299 1.53 17.89 7.41
CA THR A 299 0.48 17.54 8.37
C THR A 299 -0.86 17.43 7.63
N GLN A 300 -1.57 16.34 7.81
CA GLN A 300 -2.94 16.25 7.34
C GLN A 300 -3.86 17.07 8.26
N VAL A 301 -4.71 17.90 7.68
CA VAL A 301 -5.61 18.78 8.41
C VAL A 301 -7.01 18.72 7.84
N MET A 302 -8.00 19.02 8.69
CA MET A 302 -9.39 19.18 8.25
C MET A 302 -9.66 20.66 8.02
N GLY A 303 -10.13 21.02 6.82
CA GLY A 303 -10.45 22.39 6.45
C GLY A 303 -11.95 22.63 6.42
N CYS A 304 -12.42 23.68 7.14
CA CYS A 304 -13.77 24.20 7.05
C CYS A 304 -13.76 25.48 6.21
N GLY A 305 -14.67 25.64 5.25
CA GLY A 305 -14.72 26.84 4.42
C GLY A 305 -15.90 26.85 3.45
N VAL A 306 -15.82 27.74 2.44
CA VAL A 306 -16.89 27.94 1.43
C VAL A 306 -17.16 26.68 0.58
N GLN A 307 -16.21 25.78 0.45
CA GLN A 307 -16.46 24.47 -0.14
C GLN A 307 -17.31 23.64 0.82
N LYS A 308 -18.60 23.51 0.52
CA LYS A 308 -19.44 22.50 1.16
C LYS A 308 -19.09 21.14 0.55
N GLY A 309 -18.74 20.14 1.37
CA GLY A 309 -18.67 18.75 0.93
C GLY A 309 -20.02 18.29 0.37
N ALA A 310 -20.01 17.25 -0.46
CA ALA A 310 -21.24 16.56 -0.83
C ALA A 310 -21.94 16.08 0.46
N GLY A 311 -23.23 16.38 0.62
CA GLY A 311 -23.96 16.05 1.85
C GLY A 311 -23.86 14.56 2.18
N GLU A 312 -23.20 14.24 3.28
CA GLU A 312 -23.10 12.88 3.79
C GLU A 312 -24.43 12.49 4.42
N LYS A 313 -24.88 11.25 4.18
CA LYS A 313 -26.06 10.71 4.84
C LYS A 313 -25.64 9.66 5.87
N TYR A 314 -25.95 9.90 7.13
CA TYR A 314 -25.82 8.91 8.17
C TYR A 314 -27.22 8.37 8.54
N ARG A 315 -27.46 7.08 8.35
CA ARG A 315 -28.76 6.42 8.57
C ARG A 315 -29.92 7.12 7.86
N GLY A 316 -29.68 7.64 6.64
CA GLY A 316 -30.69 8.33 5.84
C GLY A 316 -30.91 9.81 6.19
N VAL A 317 -30.22 10.36 7.19
CA VAL A 317 -30.27 11.78 7.57
C VAL A 317 -29.06 12.51 6.93
N GLU A 318 -29.30 13.60 6.23
CA GLU A 318 -28.25 14.45 5.66
C GLU A 318 -27.43 15.05 6.82
N MET A 319 -26.12 14.83 6.79
CA MET A 319 -25.15 15.48 7.67
C MET A 319 -24.51 16.65 6.92
N ASP A 320 -24.49 17.82 7.53
CA ASP A 320 -23.69 18.95 7.02
C ASP A 320 -22.19 18.62 7.20
N VAL A 321 -21.56 18.14 6.13
CA VAL A 321 -20.11 17.98 6.10
C VAL A 321 -19.46 19.36 6.00
N THR A 322 -19.07 19.88 7.15
CA THR A 322 -18.47 21.20 7.26
C THR A 322 -16.95 21.19 7.08
N VAL A 323 -16.31 20.01 7.02
CA VAL A 323 -14.85 19.87 6.96
C VAL A 323 -14.42 18.94 5.83
N LEU A 324 -13.36 19.33 5.12
CA LEU A 324 -12.75 18.56 4.04
C LEU A 324 -11.29 18.23 4.38
N PRO A 325 -10.78 17.03 4.00
CA PRO A 325 -9.38 16.70 4.19
C PRO A 325 -8.48 17.61 3.34
N LYS A 326 -7.48 18.20 3.98
CA LYS A 326 -6.47 19.07 3.37
C LYS A 326 -5.09 18.65 3.86
N VAL A 327 -4.06 19.08 3.16
CA VAL A 327 -2.67 18.97 3.60
C VAL A 327 -2.15 20.35 3.97
N LYS A 328 -1.41 20.41 5.08
CA LYS A 328 -0.63 21.58 5.49
C LYS A 328 0.85 21.24 5.30
N VAL A 329 1.51 21.96 4.40
CA VAL A 329 2.95 21.85 4.15
C VAL A 329 3.62 23.09 4.72
N GLU A 330 4.64 22.90 5.53
CA GLU A 330 5.42 23.97 6.14
C GLU A 330 6.87 23.84 5.68
N VAL A 331 7.41 24.91 5.12
CA VAL A 331 8.80 24.99 4.69
C VAL A 331 9.46 26.23 5.30
N ILE A 332 10.73 26.12 5.62
CA ILE A 332 11.54 27.24 6.10
C ILE A 332 12.52 27.59 4.99
N VAL A 333 12.54 28.83 4.57
CA VAL A 333 13.41 29.32 3.50
C VAL A 333 14.18 30.56 3.93
N GLY A 334 15.42 30.63 3.54
CA GLY A 334 16.34 31.73 3.82
C GLY A 334 17.10 32.19 2.60
N SER A 335 17.74 31.27 1.86
CA SER A 335 18.47 31.56 0.63
C SER A 335 17.56 31.64 -0.59
N ILE A 336 16.46 30.88 -0.60
CA ILE A 336 15.47 30.91 -1.67
C ILE A 336 14.47 32.04 -1.45
N SER A 337 14.24 32.85 -2.49
CA SER A 337 13.26 33.95 -2.40
C SER A 337 11.85 33.43 -2.12
N VAL A 338 11.18 34.04 -1.17
CA VAL A 338 9.78 33.72 -0.80
C VAL A 338 8.85 33.90 -2.01
N GLU A 339 9.09 34.89 -2.86
CA GLU A 339 8.30 35.16 -4.05
C GLU A 339 8.39 33.99 -5.06
N LYS A 340 9.59 33.38 -5.22
CA LYS A 340 9.75 32.18 -6.06
C LYS A 340 8.97 30.99 -5.50
N VAL A 341 9.02 30.79 -4.19
CA VAL A 341 8.22 29.73 -3.54
C VAL A 341 6.74 29.95 -3.77
N ILE A 342 6.24 31.17 -3.53
CA ILE A 342 4.84 31.52 -3.73
C ILE A 342 4.41 31.31 -5.18
N ASP A 343 5.21 31.74 -6.16
CA ASP A 343 4.90 31.59 -7.57
C ASP A 343 4.86 30.12 -7.98
N THR A 344 5.86 29.32 -7.56
CA THR A 344 5.87 27.87 -7.78
C THR A 344 4.64 27.20 -7.21
N VAL A 345 4.28 27.49 -5.96
CA VAL A 345 3.09 26.93 -5.30
C VAL A 345 1.81 27.32 -6.05
N LYS A 346 1.68 28.57 -6.45
CA LYS A 346 0.51 29.05 -7.21
C LYS A 346 0.37 28.32 -8.55
N ARG A 347 1.45 28.21 -9.33
CA ARG A 347 1.43 27.48 -10.61
C ARG A 347 1.05 26.01 -10.44
N THR A 348 1.59 25.35 -9.40
CA THR A 348 1.38 23.93 -9.15
C THR A 348 -0.02 23.60 -8.64
N LEU A 349 -0.60 24.47 -7.79
CA LEU A 349 -1.88 24.19 -7.13
C LEU A 349 -3.08 24.75 -7.88
N TYR A 350 -2.87 25.65 -8.84
CA TYR A 350 -3.95 26.31 -9.58
C TYR A 350 -4.83 25.32 -10.35
N THR A 351 -6.15 25.41 -10.18
CA THR A 351 -7.16 24.66 -10.93
C THR A 351 -8.26 25.59 -11.48
N GLY A 352 -8.22 26.88 -11.16
CA GLY A 352 -9.27 27.83 -11.53
C GLY A 352 -10.55 27.71 -10.71
N HIS A 353 -10.58 26.86 -9.69
CA HIS A 353 -11.75 26.59 -8.86
C HIS A 353 -11.51 26.96 -7.39
N VAL A 354 -12.60 27.29 -6.70
CA VAL A 354 -12.56 27.57 -5.26
C VAL A 354 -12.02 26.35 -4.52
N GLY A 355 -11.00 26.57 -3.65
CA GLY A 355 -10.43 25.54 -2.79
C GLY A 355 -9.03 25.07 -3.18
N ASP A 356 -8.36 25.73 -4.12
CA ASP A 356 -6.99 25.40 -4.55
C ASP A 356 -5.98 25.52 -3.42
N GLY A 357 -6.25 26.32 -2.41
CA GLY A 357 -5.41 26.40 -1.22
C GLY A 357 -5.17 27.82 -0.75
N LYS A 358 -4.33 27.94 0.27
CA LYS A 358 -3.85 29.24 0.81
C LYS A 358 -2.40 29.12 1.20
N ILE A 359 -1.65 30.23 1.05
CA ILE A 359 -0.26 30.36 1.42
C ILE A 359 -0.17 31.44 2.49
N PHE A 360 0.54 31.13 3.59
CA PHE A 360 0.81 32.06 4.68
C PHE A 360 2.31 32.16 4.85
N VAL A 361 2.82 33.38 5.01
CA VAL A 361 4.24 33.64 5.22
C VAL A 361 4.45 34.28 6.58
N TYR A 362 5.38 33.76 7.35
CA TYR A 362 5.75 34.22 8.68
C TYR A 362 7.25 34.52 8.72
N ASN A 363 7.64 35.58 9.44
CA ASN A 363 9.04 35.82 9.75
C ASN A 363 9.50 34.86 10.85
N VAL A 364 10.66 34.24 10.67
CA VAL A 364 11.30 33.39 11.67
C VAL A 364 12.35 34.22 12.41
N GLN A 365 12.19 34.35 13.71
CA GLN A 365 13.12 35.14 14.51
C GLN A 365 14.45 34.43 14.74
N LYS A 366 14.43 33.09 14.85
CA LYS A 366 15.61 32.28 15.10
C LYS A 366 15.40 30.83 14.68
N VAL A 367 16.42 30.22 14.12
CA VAL A 367 16.49 28.78 13.85
C VAL A 367 17.71 28.21 14.57
N VAL A 368 17.58 27.07 15.23
CA VAL A 368 18.69 26.39 15.90
C VAL A 368 18.64 24.91 15.56
N LYS A 369 19.74 24.38 15.06
CA LYS A 369 19.91 22.97 14.75
C LYS A 369 20.23 22.20 16.03
N VAL A 370 19.34 21.35 16.48
CA VAL A 370 19.44 20.64 17.78
C VAL A 370 20.72 19.81 17.90
N ARG A 371 21.13 19.14 16.81
CA ARG A 371 22.31 18.25 16.82
C ARG A 371 23.65 19.00 16.97
N THR A 372 23.80 20.15 16.34
CA THR A 372 25.09 20.84 16.22
C THR A 372 25.12 22.19 16.95
N GLY A 373 23.97 22.77 17.28
CA GLY A 373 23.84 24.10 17.85
C GLY A 373 24.04 25.23 16.85
N GLU A 374 24.16 24.92 15.54
CA GLU A 374 24.21 25.93 14.48
C GLU A 374 22.95 26.77 14.47
N GLU A 375 23.11 28.07 14.14
CA GLU A 375 22.02 29.03 14.21
C GLU A 375 21.73 29.64 12.82
N ASP A 376 20.46 30.04 12.62
CA ASP A 376 19.94 30.77 11.46
C ASP A 376 20.31 30.11 10.11
N TYR A 377 20.98 30.80 9.19
CA TYR A 377 21.33 30.27 7.87
C TYR A 377 22.19 29.02 7.91
N GLU A 378 23.12 28.94 8.89
CA GLU A 378 23.97 27.76 9.03
C GLU A 378 23.11 26.51 9.41
N ALA A 379 22.08 26.73 10.20
CA ALA A 379 21.15 25.65 10.58
C ALA A 379 20.30 25.12 9.43
N LEU A 380 20.14 25.89 8.33
CA LEU A 380 19.28 25.56 7.18
C LEU A 380 20.05 24.94 6.00
N LYS A 381 21.38 24.91 6.01
CA LYS A 381 22.20 24.41 4.89
C LYS A 381 21.89 22.99 4.42
N ASP A 382 21.23 22.16 5.24
CA ASP A 382 20.89 20.79 4.90
C ASP A 382 19.50 20.67 4.25
N VAL A 383 18.68 21.72 4.27
CA VAL A 383 17.26 21.68 3.87
C VAL A 383 16.90 22.65 2.74
N GLU A 384 17.87 23.49 2.36
CA GLU A 384 17.83 24.37 1.18
C GLU A 384 18.92 24.02 0.19
#